data_b85abbc900e995e280912ff15d44e580
#
_entry.id   b85abbc900e995e280912ff15d44e580
#
_cell.length_a   1.000
_cell.length_b   1.000
_cell.length_c   1.000
_cell.angle_alpha   90.00
_cell.angle_beta   90.00
_cell.angle_gamma   90.00
#
_symmetry.space_group_name_H-M   'P 1'
#
loop_
_entity.id
_entity.type
_entity.pdbx_description
1 polymer ?
#
loop_
_entity_poly.entity_id
_entity_poly.type
_entity_poly.pdbx_seq_one_letter_code
_entity_poly.pdbx_strand_id
1 'polypeptide(L)'
;MEKKQISKIDNYYNKLLKIHGVKPHALGCPKGRQSIRFKNIDNLIFKNCKILDFGCGFADLLNYLIKNHASYKFKYTGCDVVSNFIKISRNKHRGSKFIDLNSDSINEKYDIVTAFGVFNLKYTKSNEDHFKIVKKELSKLYNISKKYLLIDFQSPFVDYKQKDSYHQHLDPLIKFIVKNLSRRFEIIHSYLPYEFSILIRKDSQITKNNQFKL
;
A
#
# COMPACT_ATOMS: atom_id res chain seq x y z
N MET A 1 11.53 7.36 -0.29
CA MET A 1 11.54 8.10 1.01
C MET A 1 12.97 8.47 1.37
N GLU A 2 13.16 9.54 2.16
CA GLU A 2 14.48 9.96 2.66
C GLU A 2 14.88 9.11 3.87
N LYS A 3 16.21 8.92 4.10
CA LYS A 3 16.71 8.13 5.24
C LYS A 3 16.13 8.56 6.60
N LYS A 4 15.98 9.88 6.82
CA LYS A 4 15.40 10.44 8.06
C LYS A 4 13.94 10.04 8.28
N GLN A 5 13.17 9.92 7.19
CA GLN A 5 11.75 9.51 7.23
C GLN A 5 11.65 8.02 7.54
N ILE A 6 12.47 7.20 6.88
CA ILE A 6 12.56 5.76 7.12
C ILE A 6 12.89 5.49 8.59
N SER A 7 13.91 6.16 9.14
CA SER A 7 14.29 6.00 10.56
C SER A 7 13.15 6.34 11.53
N LYS A 8 12.33 7.37 11.25
CA LYS A 8 11.18 7.68 12.10
C LYS A 8 10.13 6.57 12.07
N ILE A 9 9.83 6.03 10.89
CA ILE A 9 8.86 4.94 10.72
C ILE A 9 9.37 3.68 11.41
N ASP A 10 10.63 3.30 11.16
CA ASP A 10 11.27 2.13 11.75
C ASP A 10 11.25 2.20 13.28
N ASN A 11 11.63 3.34 13.86
CA ASN A 11 11.60 3.54 15.32
C ASN A 11 10.18 3.46 15.90
N TYR A 12 9.18 4.02 15.21
CA TYR A 12 7.79 3.98 15.64
C TYR A 12 7.28 2.53 15.69
N TYR A 13 7.42 1.79 14.60
CA TYR A 13 6.90 0.43 14.52
C TYR A 13 7.70 -0.57 15.37
N ASN A 14 9.02 -0.38 15.55
CA ASN A 14 9.80 -1.20 16.47
C ASN A 14 9.38 -1.00 17.95
N LYS A 15 8.93 0.20 18.34
CA LYS A 15 8.33 0.41 19.67
C LYS A 15 7.02 -0.37 19.81
N LEU A 16 6.13 -0.30 18.80
CA LEU A 16 4.88 -1.06 18.82
C LEU A 16 5.13 -2.57 18.83
N LEU A 17 6.12 -3.04 18.08
CA LEU A 17 6.51 -4.45 18.07
C LEU A 17 6.99 -4.94 19.45
N LYS A 18 7.78 -4.12 20.17
CA LYS A 18 8.21 -4.44 21.55
C LYS A 18 7.04 -4.54 22.51
N ILE A 19 6.04 -3.66 22.39
CA ILE A 19 4.88 -3.60 23.29
C ILE A 19 3.88 -4.72 23.00
N HIS A 20 3.58 -4.98 21.74
CA HIS A 20 2.46 -5.82 21.32
C HIS A 20 2.87 -7.19 20.78
N GLY A 21 4.18 -7.40 20.51
CA GLY A 21 4.64 -8.62 19.83
C GLY A 21 4.11 -8.71 18.39
N VAL A 22 4.10 -9.91 17.84
CA VAL A 22 3.64 -10.18 16.46
C VAL A 22 2.11 -10.23 16.43
N LYS A 23 1.47 -9.09 16.63
CA LYS A 23 0.00 -8.92 16.65
C LYS A 23 -0.40 -7.73 15.76
N PRO A 24 -1.66 -7.65 15.29
CA PRO A 24 -2.14 -6.53 14.47
C PRO A 24 -1.92 -5.13 15.12
N HIS A 25 -1.90 -5.05 16.44
CA HIS A 25 -1.60 -3.83 17.19
C HIS A 25 -0.21 -3.27 16.86
N ALA A 26 0.79 -4.13 16.63
CA ALA A 26 2.13 -3.71 16.24
C ALA A 26 2.20 -3.07 14.85
N LEU A 27 1.19 -3.32 14.02
CA LEU A 27 1.02 -2.71 12.69
C LEU A 27 0.12 -1.45 12.72
N GLY A 28 -0.24 -0.95 13.91
CA GLY A 28 -1.21 0.14 14.05
C GLY A 28 -2.65 -0.25 13.70
N CYS A 29 -2.98 -1.55 13.72
CA CYS A 29 -4.29 -2.10 13.33
C CYS A 29 -4.98 -2.81 14.51
N PRO A 30 -5.33 -2.11 15.61
CA PRO A 30 -5.76 -2.73 16.84
C PRO A 30 -7.04 -3.57 16.73
N LYS A 31 -7.89 -3.29 15.77
CA LYS A 31 -9.18 -4.00 15.58
C LYS A 31 -9.08 -5.21 14.65
N GLY A 32 -7.90 -5.56 14.12
CA GLY A 32 -7.70 -6.73 13.26
C GLY A 32 -8.52 -6.74 11.95
N ARG A 33 -8.95 -5.57 11.47
CA ARG A 33 -9.86 -5.44 10.31
C ARG A 33 -9.15 -5.45 8.95
N GLN A 34 -7.88 -5.83 8.91
CA GLN A 34 -7.08 -5.82 7.67
C GLN A 34 -7.70 -6.68 6.56
N SER A 35 -8.28 -7.83 6.90
CA SER A 35 -8.92 -8.71 5.93
C SER A 35 -10.09 -8.06 5.17
N ILE A 36 -10.75 -7.07 5.78
CA ILE A 36 -11.85 -6.34 5.11
C ILE A 36 -11.30 -5.49 3.96
N ARG A 37 -10.18 -4.78 4.19
CA ARG A 37 -9.53 -3.98 3.13
C ARG A 37 -8.88 -4.86 2.06
N PHE A 38 -8.39 -6.05 2.42
CA PHE A 38 -7.77 -6.97 1.47
C PHE A 38 -8.77 -7.50 0.43
N LYS A 39 -10.08 -7.55 0.72
CA LYS A 39 -11.10 -7.92 -0.26
C LYS A 39 -11.09 -7.06 -1.52
N ASN A 40 -10.60 -5.82 -1.43
CA ASN A 40 -10.50 -4.94 -2.59
C ASN A 40 -9.54 -5.44 -3.68
N ILE A 41 -8.69 -6.46 -3.39
CA ILE A 41 -7.81 -7.08 -4.38
C ILE A 41 -8.47 -8.25 -5.14
N ASP A 42 -9.57 -8.82 -4.64
CA ASP A 42 -10.10 -10.11 -5.09
C ASP A 42 -10.36 -10.16 -6.60
N ASN A 43 -10.97 -9.13 -7.16
CA ASN A 43 -11.27 -9.04 -8.59
C ASN A 43 -10.04 -8.69 -9.46
N LEU A 44 -8.88 -8.48 -8.87
CA LEU A 44 -7.65 -8.14 -9.58
C LEU A 44 -6.73 -9.36 -9.77
N ILE A 45 -6.97 -10.44 -9.01
CA ILE A 45 -6.13 -11.64 -9.01
C ILE A 45 -6.41 -12.48 -10.26
N PHE A 46 -5.35 -12.88 -10.94
CA PHE A 46 -5.41 -13.78 -12.08
C PHE A 46 -4.26 -14.79 -12.06
N LYS A 47 -4.37 -15.83 -12.88
CA LYS A 47 -3.39 -16.93 -12.90
C LYS A 47 -1.96 -16.44 -13.18
N ASN A 48 -1.03 -16.85 -12.30
CA ASN A 48 0.40 -16.52 -12.34
C ASN A 48 0.73 -15.01 -12.23
N CYS A 49 -0.19 -14.17 -11.75
CA CYS A 49 0.11 -12.75 -11.56
C CYS A 49 1.25 -12.54 -10.55
N LYS A 50 2.06 -11.52 -10.80
CA LYS A 50 3.08 -11.05 -9.85
C LYS A 50 2.49 -9.93 -8.99
N ILE A 51 2.55 -10.09 -7.68
CA ILE A 51 2.00 -9.15 -6.70
C ILE A 51 3.14 -8.57 -5.87
N LEU A 52 3.19 -7.24 -5.75
CA LEU A 52 4.01 -6.54 -4.77
C LEU A 52 3.12 -6.00 -3.67
N ASP A 53 3.44 -6.36 -2.43
CA ASP A 53 2.83 -5.80 -1.22
C ASP A 53 3.81 -4.80 -0.59
N PHE A 54 3.58 -3.52 -0.83
CA PHE A 54 4.43 -2.44 -0.34
C PHE A 54 3.99 -2.01 1.06
N GLY A 55 4.88 -2.14 2.05
CA GLY A 55 4.56 -2.01 3.46
C GLY A 55 3.87 -3.26 4.00
N CYS A 56 4.43 -4.44 3.69
CA CYS A 56 3.78 -5.74 3.92
C CYS A 56 3.62 -6.13 5.40
N GLY A 57 4.29 -5.43 6.34
CA GLY A 57 4.26 -5.77 7.76
C GLY A 57 4.61 -7.22 8.02
N PHE A 58 3.71 -7.98 8.64
CA PHE A 58 3.84 -9.42 8.91
C PHE A 58 3.32 -10.32 7.78
N ALA A 59 3.17 -9.79 6.56
CA ALA A 59 2.65 -10.48 5.39
C ALA A 59 1.21 -11.01 5.55
N ASP A 60 0.35 -10.25 6.22
CA ASP A 60 -1.05 -10.65 6.44
C ASP A 60 -1.86 -10.69 5.13
N LEU A 61 -1.50 -9.86 4.13
CA LEU A 61 -2.07 -9.97 2.79
C LEU A 61 -1.70 -11.31 2.14
N LEU A 62 -0.48 -11.81 2.32
CA LEU A 62 -0.09 -13.12 1.81
C LEU A 62 -0.93 -14.24 2.42
N ASN A 63 -1.19 -14.20 3.74
CA ASN A 63 -2.08 -15.16 4.40
C ASN A 63 -3.49 -15.11 3.79
N TYR A 64 -4.01 -13.90 3.55
CA TYR A 64 -5.31 -13.71 2.92
C TYR A 64 -5.34 -14.30 1.49
N LEU A 65 -4.32 -14.04 0.68
CA LEU A 65 -4.21 -14.55 -0.69
C LEU A 65 -4.09 -16.08 -0.74
N ILE A 66 -3.29 -16.69 0.14
CA ILE A 66 -3.18 -18.15 0.24
C ILE A 66 -4.52 -18.76 0.58
N LYS A 67 -5.26 -18.17 1.53
CA LYS A 67 -6.56 -18.70 1.96
C LYS A 67 -7.62 -18.61 0.86
N ASN A 68 -7.66 -17.52 0.10
CA ASN A 68 -8.78 -17.23 -0.79
C ASN A 68 -8.46 -17.42 -2.29
N HIS A 69 -7.18 -17.40 -2.69
CA HIS A 69 -6.75 -17.32 -4.09
C HIS A 69 -5.63 -18.32 -4.46
N ALA A 70 -5.39 -19.36 -3.68
CA ALA A 70 -4.31 -20.33 -3.92
C ALA A 70 -4.34 -20.97 -5.32
N SER A 71 -5.53 -21.20 -5.88
CA SER A 71 -5.72 -21.79 -7.21
C SER A 71 -5.13 -20.95 -8.35
N TYR A 72 -4.95 -19.66 -8.16
CA TYR A 72 -4.36 -18.76 -9.17
C TYR A 72 -2.84 -18.86 -9.29
N LYS A 73 -2.15 -19.57 -8.38
CA LYS A 73 -0.67 -19.75 -8.39
C LYS A 73 0.09 -18.43 -8.54
N PHE A 74 -0.34 -17.38 -7.86
CA PHE A 74 0.29 -16.06 -7.90
C PHE A 74 1.73 -16.08 -7.36
N LYS A 75 2.55 -15.09 -7.75
CA LYS A 75 3.90 -14.87 -7.21
C LYS A 75 3.86 -13.62 -6.32
N TYR A 76 4.09 -13.81 -5.03
CA TYR A 76 4.07 -12.72 -4.04
C TYR A 76 5.48 -12.23 -3.73
N THR A 77 5.62 -10.92 -3.61
CA THR A 77 6.79 -10.23 -3.03
C THR A 77 6.29 -9.23 -2.00
N GLY A 78 6.71 -9.36 -0.75
CA GLY A 78 6.49 -8.35 0.28
C GLY A 78 7.70 -7.42 0.41
N CYS A 79 7.49 -6.15 0.70
CA CYS A 79 8.58 -5.25 1.08
C CYS A 79 8.16 -4.29 2.20
N ASP A 80 9.10 -3.95 3.05
CA ASP A 80 8.88 -3.02 4.17
C ASP A 80 10.17 -2.26 4.51
N VAL A 81 10.04 -1.09 5.15
CA VAL A 81 11.15 -0.32 5.71
C VAL A 81 11.50 -0.76 7.15
N VAL A 82 10.66 -1.57 7.79
CA VAL A 82 10.90 -2.11 9.13
C VAL A 82 11.58 -3.46 9.02
N SER A 83 12.91 -3.49 9.16
CA SER A 83 13.72 -4.71 8.97
C SER A 83 13.28 -5.88 9.85
N ASN A 84 12.80 -5.62 11.07
CA ASN A 84 12.27 -6.66 11.97
C ASN A 84 10.98 -7.29 11.42
N PHE A 85 10.11 -6.54 10.73
CA PHE A 85 8.93 -7.10 10.08
C PHE A 85 9.32 -8.04 8.95
N ILE A 86 10.30 -7.65 8.14
CA ILE A 86 10.83 -8.50 7.06
C ILE A 86 11.45 -9.78 7.60
N LYS A 87 12.22 -9.70 8.70
CA LYS A 87 12.80 -10.89 9.36
C LYS A 87 11.71 -11.86 9.82
N ILE A 88 10.65 -11.35 10.47
CA ILE A 88 9.50 -12.14 10.93
C ILE A 88 8.78 -12.78 9.73
N SER A 89 8.52 -12.00 8.68
CA SER A 89 7.81 -12.48 7.49
C SER A 89 8.58 -13.53 6.71
N ARG A 90 9.91 -13.41 6.59
CA ARG A 90 10.79 -14.43 6.00
C ARG A 90 10.73 -15.76 6.77
N ASN A 91 10.75 -15.68 8.10
CA ASN A 91 10.66 -16.89 8.94
C ASN A 91 9.30 -17.59 8.83
N LYS A 92 8.23 -16.80 8.72
CA LYS A 92 6.84 -17.30 8.63
C LYS A 92 6.51 -17.89 7.25
N HIS A 93 7.09 -17.32 6.17
CA HIS A 93 6.76 -17.63 4.79
C HIS A 93 8.01 -17.93 3.95
N ARG A 94 8.69 -19.04 4.24
CA ARG A 94 9.99 -19.41 3.63
C ARG A 94 9.97 -19.53 2.10
N GLY A 95 8.81 -19.78 1.48
CA GLY A 95 8.64 -19.89 0.02
C GLY A 95 8.35 -18.57 -0.71
N SER A 96 8.27 -17.45 0.00
CA SER A 96 7.94 -16.14 -0.58
C SER A 96 9.12 -15.18 -0.56
N LYS A 97 9.14 -14.23 -1.49
CA LYS A 97 10.19 -13.20 -1.58
C LYS A 97 9.87 -12.02 -0.66
N PHE A 98 10.87 -11.57 0.11
CA PHE A 98 10.75 -10.38 0.96
C PHE A 98 11.96 -9.46 0.77
N ILE A 99 11.72 -8.16 0.58
CA ILE A 99 12.70 -7.11 0.34
C ILE A 99 12.73 -6.17 1.55
N ASP A 100 13.88 -6.03 2.17
CA ASP A 100 14.12 -5.02 3.19
C ASP A 100 14.54 -3.71 2.51
N LEU A 101 13.67 -2.70 2.53
CA LEU A 101 13.90 -1.44 1.84
C LEU A 101 14.98 -0.55 2.49
N ASN A 102 15.56 -0.97 3.63
CA ASN A 102 16.76 -0.32 4.19
C ASN A 102 18.05 -0.77 3.50
N SER A 103 18.09 -2.01 3.00
CA SER A 103 19.29 -2.60 2.37
C SER A 103 19.14 -2.83 0.87
N ASP A 104 17.90 -3.04 0.42
CA ASP A 104 17.59 -3.48 -0.93
C ASP A 104 16.65 -2.52 -1.66
N SER A 105 16.52 -2.71 -2.96
CA SER A 105 15.59 -1.96 -3.82
C SER A 105 14.68 -2.88 -4.61
N ILE A 106 13.55 -2.31 -5.06
CA ILE A 106 12.59 -3.01 -5.91
C ILE A 106 13.05 -2.86 -7.37
N ASN A 107 13.57 -3.94 -7.96
CA ASN A 107 14.16 -3.93 -9.31
C ASN A 107 13.27 -4.61 -10.36
N GLU A 108 12.05 -5.03 -10.00
CA GLU A 108 11.12 -5.70 -10.88
C GLU A 108 9.83 -4.88 -11.06
N LYS A 109 9.08 -5.22 -12.11
CA LYS A 109 7.71 -4.76 -12.31
C LYS A 109 6.72 -5.86 -11.95
N TYR A 110 5.60 -5.48 -11.36
CA TYR A 110 4.56 -6.38 -10.86
C TYR A 110 3.24 -6.12 -11.57
N ASP A 111 2.43 -7.15 -11.75
CA ASP A 111 1.12 -6.99 -12.37
C ASP A 111 0.17 -6.20 -11.47
N ILE A 112 0.25 -6.47 -10.17
CA ILE A 112 -0.52 -5.80 -9.12
C ILE A 112 0.47 -5.26 -8.08
N VAL A 113 0.35 -3.99 -7.75
CA VAL A 113 1.07 -3.36 -6.64
C VAL A 113 0.04 -2.91 -5.61
N THR A 114 0.23 -3.30 -4.35
CA THR A 114 -0.63 -2.87 -3.24
C THR A 114 0.16 -2.04 -2.24
N ALA A 115 -0.52 -1.12 -1.55
CA ALA A 115 0.02 -0.37 -0.42
C ALA A 115 -1.08 -0.13 0.61
N PHE A 116 -1.29 -1.09 1.51
CA PHE A 116 -2.34 -1.04 2.52
C PHE A 116 -1.82 -0.49 3.86
N GLY A 117 -2.40 0.63 4.33
CA GLY A 117 -2.05 1.27 5.60
C GLY A 117 -0.75 2.07 5.59
N VAL A 118 -0.05 2.15 4.46
CA VAL A 118 1.32 2.70 4.36
C VAL A 118 1.37 4.20 4.60
N PHE A 119 0.36 4.93 4.15
CA PHE A 119 0.37 6.39 4.15
C PHE A 119 -0.40 7.01 5.32
N ASN A 120 -0.90 6.18 6.25
CA ASN A 120 -1.77 6.62 7.33
C ASN A 120 -1.03 7.23 8.52
N LEU A 121 0.25 6.87 8.75
CA LEU A 121 1.07 7.45 9.80
C LEU A 121 1.67 8.78 9.34
N LYS A 122 1.37 9.86 10.05
CA LYS A 122 1.91 11.19 9.80
C LYS A 122 3.24 11.39 10.53
N TYR A 123 4.32 11.45 9.80
CA TYR A 123 5.67 11.68 10.33
C TYR A 123 6.31 13.00 9.88
N THR A 124 5.52 13.88 9.23
CA THR A 124 5.90 15.23 8.80
C THR A 124 5.29 16.31 9.69
N LYS A 125 5.79 17.55 9.58
CA LYS A 125 5.26 18.68 10.34
C LYS A 125 3.89 19.15 9.81
N SER A 126 3.68 19.09 8.49
CA SER A 126 2.44 19.53 7.85
C SER A 126 1.79 18.42 7.01
N ASN A 127 0.51 18.57 6.69
CA ASN A 127 -0.20 17.67 5.78
C ASN A 127 0.29 17.85 4.33
N GLU A 128 0.67 19.06 3.96
CA GLU A 128 1.21 19.40 2.63
C GLU A 128 2.53 18.66 2.38
N ASP A 129 3.42 18.65 3.37
CA ASP A 129 4.70 17.92 3.27
C ASP A 129 4.47 16.40 3.24
N HIS A 130 3.51 15.90 4.02
CA HIS A 130 3.13 14.50 3.94
C HIS A 130 2.59 14.14 2.55
N PHE A 131 1.71 14.97 2.00
CA PHE A 131 1.17 14.75 0.66
C PHE A 131 2.22 14.80 -0.45
N LYS A 132 3.27 15.64 -0.32
CA LYS A 132 4.42 15.60 -1.24
C LYS A 132 5.09 14.22 -1.26
N ILE A 133 5.24 13.59 -0.08
CA ILE A 133 5.80 12.25 0.03
C ILE A 133 4.86 11.22 -0.60
N VAL A 134 3.56 11.29 -0.27
CA VAL A 134 2.54 10.42 -0.87
C VAL A 134 2.62 10.48 -2.40
N LYS A 135 2.61 11.68 -3.01
CA LYS A 135 2.71 11.85 -4.47
C LYS A 135 3.97 11.21 -5.05
N LYS A 136 5.12 11.40 -4.39
CA LYS A 136 6.40 10.82 -4.84
C LYS A 136 6.37 9.29 -4.80
N GLU A 137 5.87 8.70 -3.71
CA GLU A 137 5.79 7.24 -3.59
C GLU A 137 4.72 6.65 -4.53
N LEU A 138 3.55 7.31 -4.69
CA LEU A 138 2.55 6.89 -5.68
C LEU A 138 3.11 6.82 -7.09
N SER A 139 3.89 7.83 -7.52
CA SER A 139 4.54 7.83 -8.83
C SER A 139 5.50 6.65 -8.99
N LYS A 140 6.30 6.33 -7.97
CA LYS A 140 7.20 5.18 -8.01
C LYS A 140 6.43 3.86 -8.10
N LEU A 141 5.42 3.67 -7.25
CA LEU A 141 4.60 2.45 -7.22
C LEU A 141 3.84 2.27 -8.53
N TYR A 142 3.32 3.35 -9.10
CA TYR A 142 2.68 3.31 -10.41
C TYR A 142 3.65 2.91 -11.52
N ASN A 143 4.90 3.41 -11.50
CA ASN A 143 5.90 3.08 -12.51
C ASN A 143 6.32 1.61 -12.50
N ILE A 144 6.31 0.96 -11.33
CA ILE A 144 6.61 -0.47 -11.21
C ILE A 144 5.38 -1.38 -11.35
N SER A 145 4.16 -0.80 -11.39
CA SER A 145 2.95 -1.56 -11.69
C SER A 145 2.79 -1.75 -13.20
N LYS A 146 2.36 -2.94 -13.63
CA LYS A 146 2.05 -3.26 -15.03
C LYS A 146 0.57 -3.08 -15.34
N LYS A 147 -0.33 -3.42 -14.40
CA LYS A 147 -1.78 -3.39 -14.60
C LYS A 147 -2.50 -2.57 -13.55
N TYR A 148 -2.23 -2.83 -12.26
CA TYR A 148 -3.01 -2.29 -11.16
C TYR A 148 -2.12 -1.75 -10.06
N LEU A 149 -2.48 -0.57 -9.54
CA LEU A 149 -1.97 -0.03 -8.28
C LEU A 149 -3.17 0.19 -7.35
N LEU A 150 -3.22 -0.56 -6.25
CA LEU A 150 -4.29 -0.51 -5.26
C LEU A 150 -3.75 0.00 -3.93
N ILE A 151 -4.29 1.12 -3.46
CA ILE A 151 -3.79 1.81 -2.26
C ILE A 151 -4.97 2.16 -1.37
N ASP A 152 -4.79 2.10 -0.05
CA ASP A 152 -5.76 2.65 0.88
C ASP A 152 -5.23 3.87 1.63
N PHE A 153 -6.19 4.64 2.14
CA PHE A 153 -5.96 5.84 2.94
C PHE A 153 -7.00 5.95 4.05
N GLN A 154 -6.65 6.65 5.12
CA GLN A 154 -7.65 7.13 6.06
C GLN A 154 -8.46 8.27 5.42
N SER A 155 -9.78 8.16 5.55
CA SER A 155 -10.75 9.15 5.07
C SER A 155 -10.66 10.44 5.90
N PRO A 156 -10.90 11.62 5.30
CA PRO A 156 -11.06 12.85 6.07
C PRO A 156 -12.42 12.93 6.78
N PHE A 157 -13.39 12.06 6.40
CA PHE A 157 -14.73 11.96 6.98
C PHE A 157 -14.71 11.04 8.20
N VAL A 158 -14.24 11.57 9.32
CA VAL A 158 -14.07 10.86 10.60
C VAL A 158 -14.65 11.68 11.73
N ASP A 159 -15.14 11.02 12.79
CA ASP A 159 -15.69 11.70 13.95
C ASP A 159 -14.61 12.40 14.77
N TYR A 160 -13.38 11.87 14.76
CA TYR A 160 -12.22 12.49 15.41
C TYR A 160 -10.93 12.16 14.63
N LYS A 161 -9.94 13.05 14.74
CA LYS A 161 -8.62 12.85 14.11
C LYS A 161 -7.58 12.49 15.18
N GLN A 162 -6.88 11.39 14.98
CA GLN A 162 -5.71 11.04 15.82
C GLN A 162 -4.53 11.96 15.48
N LYS A 163 -3.75 12.34 16.50
CA LYS A 163 -2.64 13.30 16.39
C LYS A 163 -1.62 12.93 15.31
N ASP A 164 -1.27 11.63 15.22
CA ASP A 164 -0.23 11.12 14.35
C ASP A 164 -0.82 10.41 13.10
N SER A 165 -2.08 10.68 12.77
CA SER A 165 -2.75 10.15 11.59
C SER A 165 -2.79 11.15 10.46
N TYR A 166 -2.57 10.65 9.24
CA TYR A 166 -2.77 11.41 8.02
C TYR A 166 -4.08 11.01 7.35
N HIS A 167 -4.96 11.98 7.20
CA HIS A 167 -6.25 11.81 6.53
C HIS A 167 -6.16 12.43 5.13
N GLN A 168 -6.28 11.59 4.11
CA GLN A 168 -6.11 11.99 2.72
C GLN A 168 -7.39 12.60 2.17
N HIS A 169 -7.33 13.87 1.76
CA HIS A 169 -8.41 14.51 1.01
C HIS A 169 -8.46 14.02 -0.43
N LEU A 170 -9.68 13.71 -0.92
CA LEU A 170 -9.89 13.12 -2.25
C LEU A 170 -9.55 14.10 -3.39
N ASP A 171 -10.00 15.35 -3.31
CA ASP A 171 -9.83 16.31 -4.42
C ASP A 171 -8.35 16.49 -4.84
N PRO A 172 -7.39 16.83 -3.94
CA PRO A 172 -6.00 16.98 -4.33
C PRO A 172 -5.37 15.65 -4.80
N LEU A 173 -5.81 14.51 -4.25
CA LEU A 173 -5.32 13.20 -4.66
C LEU A 173 -5.78 12.83 -6.07
N ILE A 174 -7.07 13.04 -6.38
CA ILE A 174 -7.64 12.76 -7.70
C ILE A 174 -7.01 13.66 -8.75
N LYS A 175 -6.88 14.97 -8.48
CA LYS A 175 -6.18 15.90 -9.37
C LYS A 175 -4.76 15.45 -9.70
N PHE A 176 -4.03 14.94 -8.68
CA PHE A 176 -2.69 14.40 -8.89
C PHE A 176 -2.71 13.12 -9.74
N ILE A 177 -3.60 12.17 -9.45
CA ILE A 177 -3.72 10.89 -10.18
C ILE A 177 -4.04 11.15 -11.64
N VAL A 178 -5.05 11.95 -11.93
CA VAL A 178 -5.50 12.27 -13.30
C VAL A 178 -4.41 12.96 -14.10
N LYS A 179 -3.69 13.90 -13.48
CA LYS A 179 -2.64 14.68 -14.16
C LYS A 179 -1.36 13.86 -14.41
N ASN A 180 -0.97 12.97 -13.48
CA ASN A 180 0.39 12.40 -13.45
C ASN A 180 0.45 10.89 -13.61
N LEU A 181 -0.65 10.16 -13.36
CA LEU A 181 -0.66 8.71 -13.36
C LEU A 181 -1.62 8.14 -14.40
N SER A 182 -2.93 8.19 -14.14
CA SER A 182 -3.95 7.60 -15.02
C SER A 182 -5.29 8.30 -14.86
N ARG A 183 -6.07 8.38 -15.94
CA ARG A 183 -7.49 8.77 -15.90
C ARG A 183 -8.42 7.59 -15.60
N ARG A 184 -7.90 6.36 -15.53
CA ARG A 184 -8.64 5.14 -15.25
C ARG A 184 -8.41 4.71 -13.81
N PHE A 185 -9.31 5.14 -12.93
CA PHE A 185 -9.24 4.81 -11.50
C PHE A 185 -10.64 4.59 -10.92
N GLU A 186 -10.69 3.93 -9.79
CA GLU A 186 -11.90 3.71 -9.00
C GLU A 186 -11.63 4.16 -7.55
N ILE A 187 -12.63 4.78 -6.92
CA ILE A 187 -12.64 5.09 -5.49
C ILE A 187 -13.55 4.08 -4.82
N ILE A 188 -13.03 3.33 -3.86
CA ILE A 188 -13.76 2.30 -3.12
C ILE A 188 -13.85 2.75 -1.66
N HIS A 189 -15.03 3.23 -1.23
CA HIS A 189 -15.29 3.72 0.13
C HIS A 189 -16.45 2.95 0.81
N SER A 190 -16.77 1.77 0.30
CA SER A 190 -17.90 0.96 0.76
C SER A 190 -17.53 -0.15 1.75
N TYR A 191 -16.25 -0.34 2.07
CA TYR A 191 -15.79 -1.47 2.89
C TYR A 191 -15.55 -1.13 4.36
N LEU A 192 -15.12 0.10 4.66
CA LEU A 192 -14.95 0.61 6.03
C LEU A 192 -15.34 2.10 6.07
N PRO A 193 -15.95 2.60 7.18
CA PRO A 193 -16.49 3.96 7.22
C PRO A 193 -15.40 5.05 7.22
N TYR A 194 -14.21 4.75 7.73
CA TYR A 194 -13.13 5.73 7.93
C TYR A 194 -11.93 5.52 7.02
N GLU A 195 -12.06 4.63 6.05
CA GLU A 195 -11.01 4.30 5.10
C GLU A 195 -11.57 4.22 3.69
N PHE A 196 -10.76 4.58 2.70
CA PHE A 196 -11.08 4.36 1.30
C PHE A 196 -9.88 3.82 0.56
N SER A 197 -10.12 3.06 -0.50
CA SER A 197 -9.08 2.62 -1.43
C SER A 197 -9.21 3.34 -2.76
N ILE A 198 -8.07 3.50 -3.45
CA ILE A 198 -8.05 3.89 -4.85
C ILE A 198 -7.37 2.78 -5.65
N LEU A 199 -8.10 2.28 -6.64
CA LEU A 199 -7.58 1.38 -7.66
C LEU A 199 -7.22 2.20 -8.90
N ILE A 200 -5.94 2.25 -9.25
CA ILE A 200 -5.45 2.94 -10.45
C ILE A 200 -5.07 1.89 -11.49
N ARG A 201 -5.68 1.98 -12.69
CA ARG A 201 -5.40 1.09 -13.81
C ARG A 201 -4.31 1.68 -14.69
N LYS A 202 -3.39 0.84 -15.17
CA LYS A 202 -2.35 1.26 -16.12
C LYS A 202 -2.97 1.57 -17.48
N ASP A 203 -2.61 2.70 -18.06
CA ASP A 203 -3.09 3.14 -19.38
C ASP A 203 -2.25 2.62 -20.54
N SER A 204 -1.78 1.39 -20.48
CA SER A 204 -0.86 0.83 -21.48
C SER A 204 -1.41 0.79 -22.91
N GLN A 205 -2.71 1.05 -23.12
CA GLN A 205 -3.34 0.97 -24.44
C GLN A 205 -4.17 2.19 -24.84
N ILE A 206 -4.28 3.20 -23.99
CA ILE A 206 -4.89 4.48 -24.41
C ILE A 206 -3.76 5.33 -24.96
N THR A 207 -3.30 4.94 -26.10
CA THR A 207 -2.27 5.63 -26.84
C THR A 207 -2.87 6.81 -27.59
N LYS A 208 -2.01 7.61 -28.08
CA LYS A 208 -1.98 8.80 -28.94
C LYS A 208 -3.22 9.19 -29.79
N ASN A 209 -4.19 8.29 -29.96
CA ASN A 209 -5.46 8.49 -30.68
C ASN A 209 -6.66 8.65 -29.74
N ASN A 210 -6.45 9.10 -28.53
CA ASN A 210 -7.55 9.39 -27.65
C ASN A 210 -8.43 10.47 -28.29
N GLN A 211 -9.64 10.11 -28.70
CA GLN A 211 -10.62 11.00 -29.33
C GLN A 211 -11.06 12.15 -28.42
N PHE A 212 -10.70 12.10 -27.17
CA PHE A 212 -10.93 13.15 -26.17
C PHE A 212 -9.73 14.09 -26.10
N LYS A 213 -9.43 14.81 -27.17
CA LYS A 213 -8.67 16.04 -27.08
C LYS A 213 -9.60 17.07 -26.43
N LEU A 214 -9.34 17.40 -25.18
CA LEU A 214 -9.84 18.63 -24.59
C LEU A 214 -9.07 19.79 -25.18
#